data_ec0ba476f06d4e7daa41f6990301d84a
#
_entry.id   ec0ba476f06d4e7daa41f6990301d84a
#
_cell.length_a   1.000
_cell.length_b   1.000
_cell.length_c   1.000
_cell.angle_alpha   90.00
_cell.angle_beta   90.00
_cell.angle_gamma   90.00
#
_symmetry.space_group_name_H-M   'P 1'
#
loop_
_entity.id
_entity.type
_entity.pdbx_description
1 polymer ?
#
loop_
_entity_poly.entity_id
_entity_poly.type
_entity_poly.pdbx_seq_one_letter_code
_entity_poly.pdbx_strand_id
1 'polypeptide(L)'
;MKNLLLICLAVLLCACNQGKKKQQTVETSSTVSKKHSEDFDWLLGQWKRLDEEVGQDTFENWEKINSSEYSGIGFTLQDGDTISQEKIRLIKVDDVWNLNVKAPGEEHWTTFNGINHNANSFVCENTEIEFPNRIKYWIDEYTLHALVSGSDMEIAFEFEKLN
;
A
#
# COMPACT_ATOMS: atom_id res chain seq x y z
N MET A 1 70.95 36.15 -37.12
CA MET A 1 71.49 37.39 -36.58
C MET A 1 70.93 37.57 -35.18
N LYS A 2 71.85 37.46 -34.28
CA LYS A 2 71.98 38.23 -33.04
C LYS A 2 70.82 38.07 -32.00
N ASN A 3 71.09 37.29 -30.96
CA ASN A 3 71.56 37.79 -29.63
C ASN A 3 70.43 38.58 -28.91
N LEU A 4 70.05 38.28 -27.71
CA LEU A 4 70.80 38.49 -26.50
C LEU A 4 70.06 37.89 -25.29
N LEU A 5 70.77 37.12 -24.61
CA LEU A 5 70.76 36.73 -23.22
C LEU A 5 70.48 37.92 -22.28
N LEU A 6 69.62 37.73 -21.29
CA LEU A 6 69.81 38.36 -19.99
C LEU A 6 69.21 37.52 -18.85
N ILE A 7 70.14 37.10 -18.06
CA ILE A 7 69.93 36.44 -16.76
C ILE A 7 69.62 37.55 -15.73
N CYS A 8 68.58 37.32 -14.92
CA CYS A 8 68.57 37.93 -13.59
C CYS A 8 67.96 36.96 -12.55
N LEU A 9 68.81 36.72 -11.66
CA LEU A 9 68.87 35.92 -10.47
C LEU A 9 68.10 36.56 -9.31
N ALA A 10 67.65 35.66 -8.43
CA ALA A 10 67.29 35.87 -6.99
C ALA A 10 65.89 36.42 -6.72
N VAL A 11 65.18 35.92 -5.77
CA VAL A 11 65.46 35.66 -4.36
C VAL A 11 64.38 34.70 -3.81
N LEU A 12 64.80 33.67 -3.09
CA LEU A 12 64.04 32.85 -2.19
C LEU A 12 63.44 33.68 -1.06
N LEU A 13 62.11 33.67 -0.94
CA LEU A 13 61.45 33.90 0.34
C LEU A 13 60.49 32.73 0.64
N CYS A 14 60.94 31.88 1.55
CA CYS A 14 60.12 30.95 2.24
C CYS A 14 59.08 31.69 3.08
N ALA A 15 57.81 31.64 2.68
CA ALA A 15 56.70 31.95 3.57
C ALA A 15 55.93 30.69 3.78
N CYS A 16 56.14 30.00 4.89
CA CYS A 16 55.27 28.98 5.42
C CYS A 16 53.93 29.63 5.77
N ASN A 17 52.94 29.43 4.92
CA ASN A 17 51.56 29.71 5.29
C ASN A 17 50.86 28.38 5.52
N GLN A 18 50.64 28.05 6.80
CA GLN A 18 49.83 26.93 7.23
C GLN A 18 48.38 27.20 6.86
N GLY A 19 47.99 26.81 5.65
CA GLY A 19 46.58 26.73 5.26
C GLY A 19 45.90 25.64 6.05
N LYS A 20 45.07 26.04 7.01
CA LYS A 20 44.09 25.14 7.66
C LYS A 20 43.32 24.42 6.59
N LYS A 21 43.51 23.10 6.45
CA LYS A 21 42.59 22.21 5.73
C LYS A 21 41.25 22.30 6.43
N LYS A 22 40.30 23.01 5.85
CA LYS A 22 38.90 22.80 6.14
C LYS A 22 38.57 21.37 5.74
N GLN A 23 38.39 20.53 6.74
CA GLN A 23 37.83 19.21 6.61
C GLN A 23 36.38 19.43 6.17
N GLN A 24 36.14 19.23 4.89
CA GLN A 24 34.81 19.24 4.33
C GLN A 24 34.17 17.94 4.83
N THR A 25 33.37 18.06 5.90
CA THR A 25 32.51 17.01 6.36
C THR A 25 31.52 16.78 5.22
N VAL A 26 31.73 15.70 4.50
CA VAL A 26 30.72 15.17 3.59
C VAL A 26 29.59 14.68 4.50
N GLU A 27 28.58 15.51 4.68
CA GLU A 27 27.30 15.04 5.20
C GLU A 27 26.78 14.05 4.17
N THR A 28 27.01 12.76 4.45
CA THR A 28 26.30 11.68 3.80
C THR A 28 24.86 11.85 4.20
N SER A 29 24.11 12.56 3.37
CA SER A 29 22.65 12.57 3.40
C SER A 29 22.20 11.14 3.16
N SER A 30 22.06 10.38 4.24
CA SER A 30 21.32 9.12 4.22
C SER A 30 19.89 9.52 3.89
N THR A 31 19.58 9.55 2.61
CA THR A 31 18.19 9.39 2.16
C THR A 31 17.77 8.02 2.66
N VAL A 32 17.20 8.00 3.86
CA VAL A 32 16.37 6.88 4.30
C VAL A 32 15.22 6.86 3.30
N SER A 33 15.41 6.07 2.24
CA SER A 33 14.32 5.64 1.39
C SER A 33 13.33 5.03 2.37
N LYS A 34 12.23 5.73 2.64
CA LYS A 34 11.12 5.22 3.39
C LYS A 34 10.63 4.05 2.55
N LYS A 35 11.09 2.83 2.88
CA LYS A 35 10.61 1.60 2.28
C LYS A 35 9.10 1.67 2.52
N HIS A 36 8.34 1.95 1.46
CA HIS A 36 6.89 1.90 1.53
C HIS A 36 6.57 0.53 2.10
N SER A 37 5.96 0.52 3.28
CA SER A 37 5.43 -0.69 3.85
C SER A 37 4.43 -1.24 2.83
N GLU A 38 4.77 -2.39 2.23
CA GLU A 38 3.88 -3.09 1.30
C GLU A 38 2.85 -3.89 2.09
N ASP A 39 2.46 -3.41 3.26
CA ASP A 39 1.46 -4.02 4.10
C ASP A 39 0.12 -3.27 3.99
N PHE A 40 -0.93 -3.98 4.32
CA PHE A 40 -2.30 -3.47 4.34
C PHE A 40 -2.83 -3.41 5.79
N ASP A 41 -1.97 -3.06 6.75
CA ASP A 41 -2.32 -2.97 8.16
C ASP A 41 -3.45 -1.95 8.43
N TRP A 42 -3.73 -1.06 7.48
CA TRP A 42 -4.89 -0.19 7.50
C TRP A 42 -6.24 -0.92 7.37
N LEU A 43 -6.27 -2.16 6.85
CA LEU A 43 -7.47 -3.02 6.87
C LEU A 43 -7.84 -3.47 8.29
N LEU A 44 -6.85 -3.64 9.19
CA LEU A 44 -7.03 -4.33 10.47
C LEU A 44 -8.09 -3.70 11.36
N GLY A 45 -8.90 -4.54 11.98
CA GLY A 45 -9.93 -4.16 12.94
C GLY A 45 -11.34 -4.48 12.47
N GLN A 46 -12.30 -3.84 13.11
CA GLN A 46 -13.71 -4.00 12.85
C GLN A 46 -14.25 -2.76 12.15
N TRP A 47 -14.99 -2.98 11.09
CA TRP A 47 -15.54 -1.96 10.23
C TRP A 47 -17.04 -2.14 10.12
N LYS A 48 -17.81 -1.04 10.20
CA LYS A 48 -19.27 -1.02 9.99
C LYS A 48 -19.59 -0.23 8.75
N ARG A 49 -20.41 -0.78 7.88
CA ARG A 49 -20.90 -0.12 6.67
C ARG A 49 -21.75 1.11 7.02
N LEU A 50 -21.57 2.21 6.29
CA LEU A 50 -22.26 3.49 6.51
C LEU A 50 -23.55 3.63 5.68
N ASP A 51 -23.53 3.14 4.44
CA ASP A 51 -24.59 3.28 3.44
C ASP A 51 -25.48 2.02 3.36
N GLU A 52 -26.02 1.58 4.50
CA GLU A 52 -26.75 0.35 4.63
C GLU A 52 -28.27 0.54 4.46
N GLU A 53 -28.97 -0.51 4.05
CA GLU A 53 -30.42 -0.54 4.03
C GLU A 53 -30.99 -0.51 5.45
N VAL A 54 -32.17 0.11 5.59
CA VAL A 54 -32.83 0.21 6.91
C VAL A 54 -33.13 -1.17 7.48
N GLY A 55 -32.65 -1.43 8.69
CA GLY A 55 -32.83 -2.69 9.40
C GLY A 55 -31.73 -3.71 9.14
N GLN A 56 -30.74 -3.37 8.36
CA GLN A 56 -29.53 -4.18 8.19
C GLN A 56 -28.31 -3.48 8.76
N ASP A 57 -27.36 -4.27 9.27
CA ASP A 57 -26.05 -3.83 9.73
C ASP A 57 -24.99 -4.75 9.11
N THR A 58 -24.17 -4.21 8.22
CA THR A 58 -23.06 -4.96 7.57
C THR A 58 -21.72 -4.56 8.15
N PHE A 59 -20.90 -5.57 8.36
CA PHE A 59 -19.58 -5.44 8.97
C PHE A 59 -18.53 -6.16 8.16
N GLU A 60 -17.29 -5.67 8.25
CA GLU A 60 -16.07 -6.38 7.87
C GLU A 60 -15.10 -6.42 9.06
N ASN A 61 -14.58 -7.59 9.38
CA ASN A 61 -13.54 -7.76 10.40
C ASN A 61 -12.28 -8.31 9.75
N TRP A 62 -11.16 -7.63 9.97
CA TRP A 62 -9.88 -7.99 9.37
C TRP A 62 -8.81 -8.26 10.41
N GLU A 63 -8.03 -9.32 10.19
CA GLU A 63 -6.86 -9.69 11.00
C GLU A 63 -5.65 -10.01 10.13
N LYS A 64 -4.45 -9.75 10.65
CA LYS A 64 -3.19 -10.13 10.01
C LYS A 64 -2.78 -11.50 10.52
N ILE A 65 -2.72 -12.47 9.62
CA ILE A 65 -2.30 -13.85 9.94
C ILE A 65 -0.77 -13.92 9.99
N ASN A 66 -0.11 -13.30 8.99
CA ASN A 66 1.35 -13.23 8.90
C ASN A 66 1.76 -12.11 7.91
N SER A 67 3.05 -12.04 7.56
CA SER A 67 3.57 -11.02 6.63
C SER A 67 3.09 -11.13 5.19
N SER A 68 2.42 -12.22 4.84
CA SER A 68 1.93 -12.52 3.49
C SER A 68 0.45 -12.89 3.45
N GLU A 69 -0.29 -12.71 4.55
CA GLU A 69 -1.72 -13.06 4.60
C GLU A 69 -2.49 -12.19 5.59
N TYR A 70 -3.60 -11.63 5.11
CA TYR A 70 -4.67 -11.03 5.89
C TYR A 70 -5.94 -11.87 5.69
N SER A 71 -6.70 -12.06 6.77
CA SER A 71 -8.00 -12.75 6.77
C SER A 71 -9.10 -11.76 7.10
N GLY A 72 -10.15 -11.76 6.32
CA GLY A 72 -11.33 -10.96 6.49
C GLY A 72 -12.59 -11.82 6.61
N ILE A 73 -13.59 -11.29 7.28
CA ILE A 73 -14.94 -11.82 7.31
C ILE A 73 -15.92 -10.67 7.13
N GLY A 74 -16.72 -10.72 6.07
CA GLY A 74 -17.85 -9.85 5.83
C GLY A 74 -19.15 -10.52 6.28
N PHE A 75 -20.03 -9.80 6.99
CA PHE A 75 -21.31 -10.34 7.39
C PHE A 75 -22.37 -9.25 7.55
N THR A 76 -23.62 -9.61 7.28
CA THR A 76 -24.77 -8.73 7.45
C THR A 76 -25.71 -9.30 8.49
N LEU A 77 -26.11 -8.45 9.44
CA LEU A 77 -27.15 -8.74 10.43
C LEU A 77 -28.47 -8.11 10.03
N GLN A 78 -29.56 -8.80 10.32
CA GLN A 78 -30.92 -8.26 10.27
C GLN A 78 -31.68 -8.75 11.52
N ASP A 79 -32.24 -7.82 12.28
CA ASP A 79 -32.92 -8.13 13.56
C ASP A 79 -32.05 -8.92 14.56
N GLY A 80 -30.71 -8.80 14.46
CA GLY A 80 -29.74 -9.50 15.27
C GLY A 80 -29.29 -10.87 14.75
N ASP A 81 -29.92 -11.38 13.69
CA ASP A 81 -29.55 -12.63 13.05
C ASP A 81 -28.61 -12.40 11.86
N THR A 82 -27.61 -13.27 11.67
CA THR A 82 -26.73 -13.23 10.49
C THR A 82 -27.47 -13.75 9.26
N ILE A 83 -27.75 -12.88 8.31
CA ILE A 83 -28.44 -13.22 7.06
C ILE A 83 -27.47 -13.48 5.89
N SER A 84 -26.24 -12.98 5.96
CA SER A 84 -25.20 -13.20 4.97
C SER A 84 -23.83 -13.20 5.63
N GLN A 85 -22.91 -14.03 5.14
CA GLN A 85 -21.54 -14.07 5.61
C GLN A 85 -20.61 -14.57 4.52
N GLU A 86 -19.51 -13.85 4.26
CA GLU A 86 -18.45 -14.26 3.35
C GLU A 86 -17.10 -14.28 4.06
N LYS A 87 -16.18 -15.08 3.54
CA LYS A 87 -14.80 -15.13 3.99
C LYS A 87 -13.91 -14.50 2.93
N ILE A 88 -12.94 -13.71 3.39
CA ILE A 88 -12.04 -12.97 2.52
C ILE A 88 -10.60 -13.30 2.95
N ARG A 89 -9.70 -13.42 1.98
CA ARG A 89 -8.26 -13.53 2.22
C ARG A 89 -7.51 -12.68 1.22
N LEU A 90 -6.59 -11.86 1.71
CA LEU A 90 -5.62 -11.17 0.89
C LEU A 90 -4.29 -11.87 1.09
N ILE A 91 -3.80 -12.58 0.07
CA ILE A 91 -2.64 -13.49 0.16
C ILE A 91 -1.59 -13.08 -0.86
N LYS A 92 -0.34 -12.98 -0.42
CA LYS A 92 0.82 -12.72 -1.26
C LYS A 92 1.41 -14.02 -1.79
N VAL A 93 1.37 -14.19 -3.11
CA VAL A 93 1.95 -15.33 -3.83
C VAL A 93 2.88 -14.78 -4.91
N ASP A 94 4.14 -15.22 -4.96
CA ASP A 94 5.14 -14.76 -5.93
C ASP A 94 5.22 -13.22 -6.03
N ASP A 95 5.24 -12.57 -4.84
CA ASP A 95 5.25 -11.11 -4.67
C ASP A 95 4.00 -10.36 -5.18
N VAL A 96 2.94 -11.05 -5.55
CA VAL A 96 1.65 -10.48 -5.95
C VAL A 96 0.60 -10.74 -4.87
N TRP A 97 -0.11 -9.69 -4.46
CA TRP A 97 -1.22 -9.79 -3.52
C TRP A 97 -2.52 -10.12 -4.24
N ASN A 98 -3.09 -11.28 -3.95
CA ASN A 98 -4.32 -11.79 -4.56
C ASN A 98 -5.45 -11.79 -3.52
N LEU A 99 -6.64 -11.35 -3.92
CA LEU A 99 -7.83 -11.40 -3.09
C LEU A 99 -8.61 -12.68 -3.39
N ASN A 100 -8.90 -13.45 -2.35
CA ASN A 100 -9.73 -14.65 -2.45
C ASN A 100 -11.00 -14.42 -1.65
N VAL A 101 -12.15 -14.62 -2.27
CA VAL A 101 -13.45 -14.47 -1.66
C VAL A 101 -14.18 -15.82 -1.67
N LYS A 102 -14.81 -16.16 -0.57
CA LYS A 102 -15.67 -17.32 -0.45
C LYS A 102 -17.04 -16.87 -0.02
N ALA A 103 -17.93 -16.75 -1.00
CA ALA A 103 -19.30 -16.30 -0.80
C ALA A 103 -20.15 -17.30 0.02
N PRO A 104 -21.31 -16.87 0.56
CA PRO A 104 -22.20 -17.75 1.31
C PRO A 104 -22.62 -18.97 0.49
N GLY A 105 -22.44 -20.15 1.09
CA GLY A 105 -22.83 -21.42 0.43
C GLY A 105 -21.84 -21.97 -0.60
N GLU A 106 -20.83 -21.21 -0.98
CA GLU A 106 -19.79 -21.68 -1.91
C GLU A 106 -18.83 -22.67 -1.23
N GLU A 107 -18.44 -23.72 -1.96
CA GLU A 107 -17.44 -24.69 -1.49
C GLU A 107 -16.00 -24.20 -1.78
N HIS A 108 -15.83 -23.44 -2.86
CA HIS A 108 -14.54 -23.01 -3.37
C HIS A 108 -14.32 -21.51 -3.19
N TRP A 109 -13.06 -21.13 -3.20
CA TRP A 109 -12.65 -19.74 -3.20
C TRP A 109 -12.62 -19.20 -4.63
N THR A 110 -13.17 -18.01 -4.83
CA THR A 110 -12.99 -17.24 -6.06
C THR A 110 -11.77 -16.35 -5.89
N THR A 111 -10.80 -16.50 -6.79
CA THR A 111 -9.53 -15.74 -6.75
C THR A 111 -9.60 -14.55 -7.69
N PHE A 112 -9.29 -13.37 -7.19
CA PHE A 112 -9.05 -12.15 -7.94
C PHE A 112 -7.55 -11.86 -7.91
N ASN A 113 -6.90 -11.84 -9.07
CA ASN A 113 -5.46 -11.63 -9.18
C ASN A 113 -5.12 -10.15 -8.98
N GLY A 114 -4.10 -9.88 -8.18
CA GLY A 114 -3.64 -8.52 -7.95
C GLY A 114 -3.08 -7.87 -9.20
N ILE A 115 -3.57 -6.68 -9.52
CA ILE A 115 -3.12 -5.92 -10.69
C ILE A 115 -2.40 -4.61 -10.32
N ASN A 116 -2.73 -4.06 -9.17
CA ASN A 116 -2.09 -2.84 -8.66
C ASN A 116 -2.28 -2.70 -7.15
N HIS A 117 -1.28 -2.13 -6.47
CA HIS A 117 -1.39 -1.72 -5.07
C HIS A 117 -0.43 -0.57 -4.74
N ASN A 118 -0.74 0.13 -3.68
CA ASN A 118 0.12 1.16 -3.07
C ASN A 118 -0.08 1.14 -1.54
N ALA A 119 0.46 2.13 -0.82
CA ALA A 119 0.37 2.19 0.64
C ALA A 119 -1.07 2.25 1.19
N ASN A 120 -2.03 2.71 0.40
CA ASN A 120 -3.40 3.00 0.83
C ASN A 120 -4.46 2.27 0.01
N SER A 121 -4.10 1.43 -0.94
CA SER A 121 -5.07 0.74 -1.80
C SER A 121 -4.51 -0.51 -2.43
N PHE A 122 -5.41 -1.43 -2.79
CA PHE A 122 -5.13 -2.50 -3.74
C PHE A 122 -6.30 -2.71 -4.70
N VAL A 123 -6.00 -3.29 -5.85
CA VAL A 123 -6.96 -3.64 -6.89
C VAL A 123 -6.66 -5.06 -7.37
N CYS A 124 -7.71 -5.88 -7.42
CA CYS A 124 -7.63 -7.26 -7.90
C CYS A 124 -8.71 -7.51 -8.96
N GLU A 125 -8.43 -8.40 -9.89
CA GLU A 125 -9.34 -8.75 -11.00
C GLU A 125 -9.46 -10.25 -11.22
N ASN A 126 -10.65 -10.67 -11.65
CA ASN A 126 -10.92 -11.98 -12.20
C ASN A 126 -11.66 -11.82 -13.54
N THR A 127 -10.96 -12.02 -14.65
CA THR A 127 -11.51 -11.82 -16.00
C THR A 127 -12.37 -12.99 -16.50
N GLU A 128 -12.51 -14.07 -15.71
CA GLU A 128 -13.29 -15.25 -16.07
C GLU A 128 -14.77 -15.16 -15.63
N ILE A 129 -15.11 -14.15 -14.82
CA ILE A 129 -16.46 -13.91 -14.32
C ILE A 129 -16.97 -12.54 -14.75
N GLU A 130 -18.28 -12.40 -14.93
CA GLU A 130 -18.88 -11.15 -15.40
C GLU A 130 -18.98 -10.10 -14.29
N PHE A 131 -19.46 -10.53 -13.10
CA PHE A 131 -19.64 -9.64 -11.96
C PHE A 131 -19.54 -10.40 -10.61
N PRO A 132 -18.84 -9.82 -9.61
CA PRO A 132 -17.84 -8.77 -9.83
C PRO A 132 -16.61 -9.35 -10.52
N ASN A 133 -16.04 -8.64 -11.50
CA ASN A 133 -14.76 -9.04 -12.09
C ASN A 133 -13.59 -8.20 -11.58
N ARG A 134 -13.86 -7.10 -10.87
CA ARG A 134 -12.86 -6.21 -10.29
C ARG A 134 -13.28 -5.79 -8.88
N ILE A 135 -12.32 -5.84 -7.96
CA ILE A 135 -12.47 -5.42 -6.58
C ILE A 135 -11.33 -4.48 -6.23
N LYS A 136 -11.68 -3.32 -5.67
CA LYS A 136 -10.74 -2.32 -5.17
C LYS A 136 -11.06 -2.02 -3.72
N TYR A 137 -10.01 -2.00 -2.87
CA TYR A 137 -10.08 -1.46 -1.52
C TYR A 137 -9.15 -0.26 -1.40
N TRP A 138 -9.55 0.74 -0.62
CA TRP A 138 -8.66 1.84 -0.24
C TRP A 138 -9.09 2.44 1.10
N ILE A 139 -8.13 3.09 1.75
CA ILE A 139 -8.35 3.89 2.95
C ILE A 139 -8.21 5.35 2.59
N ASP A 140 -9.16 6.18 3.02
CA ASP A 140 -9.10 7.64 2.93
C ASP A 140 -9.37 8.19 4.32
N GLU A 141 -8.36 8.88 4.88
CA GLU A 141 -8.35 9.32 6.28
C GLU A 141 -8.63 8.16 7.25
N TYR A 142 -9.88 8.01 7.69
CA TYR A 142 -10.33 6.97 8.63
C TYR A 142 -11.46 6.10 8.06
N THR A 143 -11.80 6.28 6.79
CA THR A 143 -12.89 5.56 6.12
C THR A 143 -12.30 4.48 5.22
N LEU A 144 -12.72 3.25 5.41
CA LEU A 144 -12.41 2.15 4.52
C LEU A 144 -13.46 2.14 3.39
N HIS A 145 -12.98 2.04 2.18
CA HIS A 145 -13.82 1.95 0.99
C HIS A 145 -13.56 0.63 0.27
N ALA A 146 -14.63 0.04 -0.26
CA ALA A 146 -14.56 -1.03 -1.22
C ALA A 146 -15.40 -0.71 -2.45
N LEU A 147 -14.93 -1.10 -3.62
CA LEU A 147 -15.63 -0.97 -4.88
C LEU A 147 -15.58 -2.30 -5.60
N VAL A 148 -16.74 -2.89 -5.86
CA VAL A 148 -16.86 -4.05 -6.71
C VAL A 148 -17.48 -3.64 -8.04
N SER A 149 -16.89 -4.07 -9.14
CA SER A 149 -17.35 -3.69 -10.47
C SER A 149 -17.21 -4.83 -11.46
N GLY A 150 -17.96 -4.74 -12.56
CA GLY A 150 -17.90 -5.69 -13.67
C GLY A 150 -18.98 -5.34 -14.69
N SER A 151 -18.69 -5.58 -15.98
CA SER A 151 -19.55 -5.19 -17.12
C SER A 151 -20.00 -3.74 -16.98
N ASP A 152 -21.30 -3.48 -16.83
CA ASP A 152 -21.88 -2.15 -16.71
C ASP A 152 -22.36 -1.84 -15.27
N MET A 153 -21.94 -2.62 -14.28
CA MET A 153 -22.37 -2.50 -12.89
C MET A 153 -21.21 -2.19 -11.95
N GLU A 154 -21.48 -1.30 -10.99
CA GLU A 154 -20.54 -0.89 -9.96
C GLU A 154 -21.29 -0.71 -8.63
N ILE A 155 -20.75 -1.25 -7.54
CA ILE A 155 -21.28 -1.09 -6.19
C ILE A 155 -20.16 -0.59 -5.30
N ALA A 156 -20.36 0.58 -4.72
CA ALA A 156 -19.46 1.18 -3.75
C ALA A 156 -19.91 0.85 -2.32
N PHE A 157 -18.96 0.71 -1.42
CA PHE A 157 -19.15 0.49 0.01
C PHE A 157 -18.26 1.44 0.78
N GLU A 158 -18.79 2.03 1.84
CA GLU A 158 -18.06 2.87 2.78
C GLU A 158 -18.23 2.33 4.19
N PHE A 159 -17.12 2.27 4.94
CA PHE A 159 -17.11 1.72 6.28
C PHE A 159 -16.41 2.64 7.26
N GLU A 160 -16.99 2.81 8.44
CA GLU A 160 -16.33 3.43 9.59
C GLU A 160 -15.68 2.39 10.47
N LYS A 161 -14.56 2.76 11.10
CA LYS A 161 -13.88 1.88 12.04
C LYS A 161 -14.58 1.87 13.38
N LEU A 162 -14.85 0.67 13.90
CA LEU A 162 -15.36 0.50 15.25
C LEU A 162 -14.19 0.55 16.25
N ASN A 163 -14.39 1.25 17.39
CA ASN A 163 -13.42 1.42 18.46
C ASN A 163 -13.40 0.23 19.42
#